data_424224d7aed79bcbaac7b2c2dcc2aa2a
#
_entry.id   424224d7aed79bcbaac7b2c2dcc2aa2a
#
_cell.length_a   1.000
_cell.length_b   1.000
_cell.length_c   1.000
_cell.angle_alpha   90.00
_cell.angle_beta   90.00
_cell.angle_gamma   90.00
#
_symmetry.space_group_name_H-M   'P 1'
#
loop_
_entity.id
_entity.type
_entity.pdbx_description
1 polymer ?
#
loop_
_entity_poly.entity_id
_entity_poly.type
_entity_poly.pdbx_seq_one_letter_code
_entity_poly.pdbx_strand_id
1 'polypeptide(L)'
;GADTWVLPSVGPDYGKAMEQAKVIKASAYPTAMLLPMTFPYTDAGIATGVRHLTDAMGKKAVVYIKSANYLKPDTVAKLCDEGRVASIKYAAVMEDPKVDPYLSELVKVVNRDLLVSGIGERPAIVHLRDFGLTGFTSGSVCVAPRGSMQLLSLLKQKKYDEAETVRARYIPLEDCRDGISPIRVLHDAVTL
;
A
#
# COMPACT_ATOMS: atom_id res chain seq x y z
N GLY A 1 6.71 18.37 6.92
CA GLY A 1 5.80 19.36 7.51
C GLY A 1 4.92 18.74 8.57
N ALA A 2 4.19 19.54 9.32
CA ALA A 2 3.32 19.07 10.42
C ALA A 2 2.23 18.06 9.96
N ASP A 3 1.85 18.12 8.68
CA ASP A 3 0.84 17.25 8.08
C ASP A 3 1.42 16.01 7.39
N THR A 4 2.71 15.75 7.55
CA THR A 4 3.34 14.56 6.94
C THR A 4 3.14 13.34 7.85
N TRP A 5 2.49 12.31 7.32
CA TRP A 5 2.38 11.04 8.00
C TRP A 5 3.71 10.31 7.98
N VAL A 6 4.25 10.05 9.16
CA VAL A 6 5.31 9.05 9.34
C VAL A 6 4.63 7.74 9.70
N LEU A 7 4.79 6.74 8.83
CA LEU A 7 4.09 5.47 8.93
C LEU A 7 5.07 4.35 9.31
N PRO A 8 5.19 4.01 10.60
CA PRO A 8 5.99 2.85 11.01
C PRO A 8 5.34 1.55 10.57
N SER A 9 6.14 0.48 10.45
CA SER A 9 5.66 -0.86 10.15
C SER A 9 5.68 -1.73 11.39
N VAL A 10 4.72 -2.66 11.48
CA VAL A 10 4.54 -3.65 12.54
C VAL A 10 4.48 -5.04 11.92
N GLY A 11 5.20 -6.01 12.45
CA GLY A 11 5.27 -7.37 11.93
C GLY A 11 6.56 -7.66 11.14
N PRO A 12 6.59 -8.71 10.29
CA PRO A 12 5.47 -9.62 9.93
C PRO A 12 5.18 -10.73 10.94
N ASP A 13 6.11 -11.02 11.87
CA ASP A 13 5.92 -12.01 12.92
C ASP A 13 4.90 -11.52 13.94
N TYR A 14 3.91 -12.37 14.26
CA TYR A 14 2.79 -11.98 15.13
C TYR A 14 3.23 -11.65 16.56
N GLY A 15 4.10 -12.45 17.15
CA GLY A 15 4.59 -12.21 18.51
C GLY A 15 5.32 -10.88 18.62
N LYS A 16 6.25 -10.65 17.69
CA LYS A 16 6.98 -9.38 17.59
C LYS A 16 6.06 -8.21 17.27
N ALA A 17 5.06 -8.41 16.41
CA ALA A 17 4.06 -7.40 16.08
C ALA A 17 3.28 -6.94 17.32
N MET A 18 2.91 -7.86 18.22
CA MET A 18 2.24 -7.54 19.50
C MET A 18 3.11 -6.70 20.44
N GLU A 19 4.43 -6.94 20.45
CA GLU A 19 5.37 -6.11 21.21
C GLU A 19 5.49 -4.71 20.59
N GLN A 20 5.64 -4.64 19.26
CA GLN A 20 5.72 -3.39 18.51
C GLN A 20 4.43 -2.57 18.64
N ALA A 21 3.26 -3.21 18.67
CA ALA A 21 1.97 -2.56 18.86
C ALA A 21 1.90 -1.74 20.17
N LYS A 22 2.53 -2.23 21.25
CA LYS A 22 2.64 -1.49 22.52
C LYS A 22 3.48 -0.22 22.37
N VAL A 23 4.56 -0.28 21.57
CA VAL A 23 5.39 0.89 21.28
C VAL A 23 4.60 1.92 20.47
N ILE A 24 3.84 1.45 19.45
CA ILE A 24 2.96 2.32 18.65
C ILE A 24 1.90 2.99 19.52
N LYS A 25 1.31 2.26 20.48
CA LYS A 25 0.33 2.81 21.43
C LYS A 25 0.90 4.00 22.21
N ALA A 26 2.13 3.86 22.67
CA ALA A 26 2.81 4.90 23.46
C ALA A 26 3.40 6.04 22.62
N SER A 27 3.37 5.94 21.30
CA SER A 27 3.97 6.91 20.37
C SER A 27 2.96 7.95 19.88
N ALA A 28 3.49 9.05 19.30
CA ALA A 28 2.70 10.07 18.60
C ALA A 28 2.27 9.67 17.18
N TYR A 29 2.67 8.48 16.68
CA TYR A 29 2.26 8.05 15.34
C TYR A 29 0.75 7.84 15.26
N PRO A 30 0.07 8.37 14.23
CA PRO A 30 -1.39 8.26 14.13
C PRO A 30 -1.87 6.85 13.81
N THR A 31 -1.02 6.04 13.19
CA THR A 31 -1.29 4.68 12.75
C THR A 31 0.01 3.93 12.50
N ALA A 32 -0.07 2.65 12.17
CA ALA A 32 1.05 1.84 11.69
C ALA A 32 0.59 0.92 10.56
N MET A 33 1.53 0.58 9.67
CA MET A 33 1.29 -0.39 8.60
C MET A 33 1.55 -1.80 9.13
N LEU A 34 0.55 -2.67 9.03
CA LEU A 34 0.70 -4.09 9.35
C LEU A 34 1.34 -4.80 8.16
N LEU A 35 2.59 -5.25 8.33
CA LEU A 35 3.26 -6.07 7.32
C LEU A 35 2.52 -7.40 7.18
N PRO A 36 2.41 -7.95 5.96
CA PRO A 36 1.74 -9.23 5.75
C PRO A 36 2.36 -10.32 6.62
N MET A 37 1.53 -11.01 7.38
CA MET A 37 1.95 -12.16 8.19
C MET A 37 2.51 -13.26 7.28
N THR A 38 3.56 -13.92 7.76
CA THR A 38 4.20 -14.99 7.01
C THR A 38 3.42 -16.31 7.11
N PHE A 39 3.53 -17.13 6.07
CA PHE A 39 2.96 -18.49 6.09
C PHE A 39 3.52 -19.31 7.28
N PRO A 40 2.71 -20.16 7.95
CA PRO A 40 1.33 -20.51 7.59
C PRO A 40 0.29 -19.51 8.14
N TYR A 41 -0.70 -19.17 7.32
CA TYR A 41 -1.81 -18.29 7.71
C TYR A 41 -3.13 -18.73 7.08
N THR A 42 -4.22 -18.25 7.65
CA THR A 42 -5.59 -18.35 7.09
C THR A 42 -6.21 -16.95 7.05
N ASP A 43 -7.16 -16.73 6.17
CA ASP A 43 -7.92 -15.48 6.09
C ASP A 43 -8.51 -15.07 7.47
N ALA A 44 -9.14 -16.01 8.16
CA ALA A 44 -9.70 -15.78 9.50
C ALA A 44 -8.62 -15.48 10.54
N GLY A 45 -7.47 -16.16 10.46
CA GLY A 45 -6.33 -15.93 11.35
C GLY A 45 -5.73 -14.54 11.18
N ILE A 46 -5.56 -14.09 9.93
CA ILE A 46 -5.08 -12.74 9.62
C ILE A 46 -6.07 -11.70 10.16
N ALA A 47 -7.37 -11.87 9.92
CA ALA A 47 -8.39 -10.96 10.41
C ALA A 47 -8.37 -10.85 11.95
N THR A 48 -8.22 -11.97 12.64
CA THR A 48 -8.05 -12.02 14.10
C THR A 48 -6.79 -11.27 14.53
N GLY A 49 -5.67 -11.50 13.84
CA GLY A 49 -4.41 -10.80 14.09
C GLY A 49 -4.54 -9.27 13.92
N VAL A 50 -5.24 -8.81 12.88
CA VAL A 50 -5.52 -7.37 12.67
C VAL A 50 -6.32 -6.80 13.85
N ARG A 51 -7.37 -7.51 14.32
CA ARG A 51 -8.15 -7.06 15.48
C ARG A 51 -7.29 -6.94 16.74
N HIS A 52 -6.51 -7.97 17.06
CA HIS A 52 -5.63 -7.96 18.23
C HIS A 52 -4.58 -6.84 18.14
N LEU A 53 -3.98 -6.63 16.99
CA LEU A 53 -2.97 -5.59 16.81
C LEU A 53 -3.57 -4.19 16.90
N THR A 54 -4.74 -3.95 16.32
CA THR A 54 -5.44 -2.66 16.44
C THR A 54 -5.92 -2.40 17.87
N ASP A 55 -6.37 -3.42 18.59
CA ASP A 55 -6.70 -3.30 20.02
C ASP A 55 -5.46 -2.99 20.85
N ALA A 56 -4.35 -3.70 20.61
CA ALA A 56 -3.09 -3.47 21.31
C ALA A 56 -2.51 -2.07 21.05
N MET A 57 -2.62 -1.56 19.81
CA MET A 57 -2.21 -0.20 19.46
C MET A 57 -3.18 0.87 19.97
N GLY A 58 -4.47 0.53 20.16
CA GLY A 58 -5.52 1.50 20.41
C GLY A 58 -5.74 2.45 19.22
N LYS A 59 -5.39 2.02 18.00
CA LYS A 59 -5.40 2.82 16.76
C LYS A 59 -5.82 1.95 15.58
N LYS A 60 -6.45 2.57 14.58
CA LYS A 60 -6.67 1.94 13.28
C LYS A 60 -5.33 1.62 12.63
N ALA A 61 -5.29 0.66 11.71
CA ALA A 61 -4.08 0.24 11.02
C ALA A 61 -4.16 0.45 9.51
N VAL A 62 -3.00 0.60 8.86
CA VAL A 62 -2.88 0.42 7.42
C VAL A 62 -2.70 -1.07 7.15
N VAL A 63 -3.67 -1.67 6.46
CA VAL A 63 -3.61 -3.08 6.06
C VAL A 63 -2.87 -3.20 4.74
N TYR A 64 -1.80 -4.00 4.74
CA TYR A 64 -0.98 -4.21 3.55
C TYR A 64 -1.35 -5.53 2.87
N ILE A 65 -1.96 -5.43 1.69
CA ILE A 65 -2.34 -6.57 0.84
C ILE A 65 -1.30 -6.74 -0.26
N LYS A 66 -0.39 -7.68 -0.09
CA LYS A 66 0.72 -7.95 -1.01
C LYS A 66 0.39 -9.03 -2.05
N SER A 67 -0.65 -9.83 -1.82
CA SER A 67 -1.13 -10.83 -2.77
C SER A 67 -2.65 -10.97 -2.69
N ALA A 68 -3.28 -11.35 -3.79
CA ALA A 68 -4.73 -11.55 -3.87
C ALA A 68 -5.27 -12.65 -2.93
N ASN A 69 -4.40 -13.57 -2.48
CA ASN A 69 -4.79 -14.66 -1.59
C ASN A 69 -4.57 -14.37 -0.10
N TYR A 70 -4.11 -13.16 0.24
CA TYR A 70 -3.77 -12.81 1.63
C TYR A 70 -5.02 -12.63 2.50
N LEU A 71 -5.98 -11.82 2.05
CA LEU A 71 -7.28 -11.58 2.70
C LEU A 71 -8.36 -11.59 1.63
N LYS A 72 -9.53 -12.17 1.94
CA LYS A 72 -10.68 -12.08 1.04
C LYS A 72 -11.26 -10.66 1.06
N PRO A 73 -11.81 -10.14 -0.06
CA PRO A 73 -12.44 -8.81 -0.11
C PRO A 73 -13.51 -8.60 0.98
N ASP A 74 -14.37 -9.59 1.23
CA ASP A 74 -15.40 -9.53 2.28
C ASP A 74 -14.81 -9.44 3.69
N THR A 75 -13.66 -10.09 3.91
CA THR A 75 -12.97 -10.02 5.20
C THR A 75 -12.37 -8.63 5.40
N VAL A 76 -11.82 -8.02 4.35
CA VAL A 76 -11.34 -6.63 4.39
C VAL A 76 -12.50 -5.67 4.67
N ALA A 77 -13.64 -5.84 3.98
CA ALA A 77 -14.84 -5.03 4.21
C ALA A 77 -15.29 -5.09 5.68
N LYS A 78 -15.38 -6.29 6.27
CA LYS A 78 -15.71 -6.46 7.70
C LYS A 78 -14.75 -5.72 8.62
N LEU A 79 -13.44 -5.78 8.37
CA LEU A 79 -12.45 -5.05 9.16
C LEU A 79 -12.61 -3.52 9.02
N CYS A 80 -13.02 -3.04 7.84
CA CYS A 80 -13.35 -1.62 7.63
C CYS A 80 -14.60 -1.22 8.43
N ASP A 81 -15.67 -2.02 8.38
CA ASP A 81 -16.93 -1.78 9.10
C ASP A 81 -16.74 -1.80 10.61
N GLU A 82 -15.84 -2.65 11.10
CA GLU A 82 -15.42 -2.71 12.51
C GLU A 82 -14.57 -1.48 12.93
N GLY A 83 -14.25 -0.58 12.01
CA GLY A 83 -13.43 0.60 12.28
C GLY A 83 -11.94 0.30 12.54
N ARG A 84 -11.43 -0.86 12.10
CA ARG A 84 -10.04 -1.29 12.29
C ARG A 84 -9.06 -0.71 11.29
N VAL A 85 -9.54 -0.27 10.14
CA VAL A 85 -8.72 0.10 8.99
C VAL A 85 -8.62 1.62 8.84
N ALA A 86 -7.40 2.14 8.81
CA ALA A 86 -7.11 3.53 8.50
C ALA A 86 -6.92 3.74 6.99
N SER A 87 -6.28 2.77 6.33
CA SER A 87 -6.08 2.73 4.88
C SER A 87 -5.69 1.30 4.47
N ILE A 88 -5.80 1.03 3.18
CA ILE A 88 -5.40 -0.26 2.58
C ILE A 88 -4.32 0.02 1.54
N LYS A 89 -3.13 -0.51 1.77
CA LYS A 89 -2.06 -0.52 0.76
C LYS A 89 -2.22 -1.77 -0.09
N TYR A 90 -2.75 -1.59 -1.30
CA TYR A 90 -2.89 -2.66 -2.28
C TYR A 90 -1.65 -2.80 -3.14
N ALA A 91 -0.98 -3.94 -3.10
CA ALA A 91 0.28 -4.17 -3.78
C ALA A 91 0.41 -5.61 -4.35
N ALA A 92 -0.69 -6.22 -4.74
CA ALA A 92 -0.64 -7.43 -5.55
C ALA A 92 -0.19 -7.07 -6.98
N VAL A 93 0.87 -7.73 -7.46
CA VAL A 93 1.42 -7.48 -8.79
C VAL A 93 0.67 -8.34 -9.80
N MET A 94 0.11 -7.70 -10.83
CA MET A 94 -0.53 -8.35 -11.96
C MET A 94 0.33 -8.15 -13.22
N GLU A 95 0.34 -9.13 -14.10
CA GLU A 95 1.02 -9.04 -15.40
C GLU A 95 0.44 -7.88 -16.24
N ASP A 96 -0.89 -7.82 -16.35
CA ASP A 96 -1.59 -6.64 -16.85
C ASP A 96 -2.39 -6.00 -15.69
N PRO A 97 -2.03 -4.79 -15.25
CA PRO A 97 -2.74 -4.10 -14.17
C PRO A 97 -4.23 -3.84 -14.45
N LYS A 98 -4.67 -3.91 -15.72
CA LYS A 98 -6.08 -3.76 -16.10
C LYS A 98 -6.89 -5.02 -15.79
N VAL A 99 -6.22 -6.17 -15.68
CA VAL A 99 -6.84 -7.47 -15.44
C VAL A 99 -6.54 -7.88 -14.00
N ASP A 100 -7.30 -7.32 -13.08
CA ASP A 100 -7.17 -7.58 -11.65
C ASP A 100 -8.52 -7.98 -11.05
N PRO A 101 -8.83 -9.29 -11.04
CA PRO A 101 -10.09 -9.80 -10.48
C PRO A 101 -10.25 -9.49 -9.00
N TYR A 102 -9.15 -9.57 -8.23
CA TYR A 102 -9.21 -9.31 -6.80
C TYR A 102 -9.49 -7.83 -6.51
N LEU A 103 -8.78 -6.91 -7.16
CA LEU A 103 -9.01 -5.49 -7.00
C LEU A 103 -10.42 -5.09 -7.48
N SER A 104 -10.90 -5.73 -8.58
CA SER A 104 -12.26 -5.54 -9.09
C SER A 104 -13.33 -5.89 -8.06
N GLU A 105 -13.14 -6.94 -7.28
CA GLU A 105 -14.06 -7.29 -6.19
C GLU A 105 -13.86 -6.38 -4.97
N LEU A 106 -12.62 -6.08 -4.61
CA LEU A 106 -12.31 -5.25 -3.45
C LEU A 106 -12.95 -3.85 -3.55
N VAL A 107 -12.88 -3.20 -4.72
CA VAL A 107 -13.46 -1.86 -4.92
C VAL A 107 -14.99 -1.82 -4.92
N LYS A 108 -15.67 -2.97 -4.97
CA LYS A 108 -17.13 -3.07 -4.82
C LYS A 108 -17.58 -3.11 -3.37
N VAL A 109 -16.73 -3.65 -2.48
CA VAL A 109 -17.11 -3.93 -1.10
C VAL A 109 -16.43 -3.02 -0.07
N VAL A 110 -15.43 -2.25 -0.49
CA VAL A 110 -14.67 -1.33 0.39
C VAL A 110 -14.78 0.09 -0.13
N ASN A 111 -14.84 1.07 0.79
CA ASN A 111 -14.75 2.47 0.41
C ASN A 111 -13.40 2.74 -0.28
N ARG A 112 -13.45 3.21 -1.52
CA ARG A 112 -12.26 3.49 -2.36
C ARG A 112 -11.33 4.55 -1.76
N ASP A 113 -11.84 5.44 -0.93
CA ASP A 113 -11.03 6.45 -0.24
C ASP A 113 -9.98 5.84 0.71
N LEU A 114 -10.18 4.58 1.11
CA LEU A 114 -9.21 3.83 1.90
C LEU A 114 -8.12 3.16 1.06
N LEU A 115 -8.30 3.06 -0.27
CA LEU A 115 -7.45 2.27 -1.14
C LEU A 115 -6.32 3.10 -1.75
N VAL A 116 -5.07 2.64 -1.53
CA VAL A 116 -3.86 3.24 -2.09
C VAL A 116 -3.08 2.17 -2.86
N SER A 117 -2.67 2.48 -4.09
CA SER A 117 -1.78 1.61 -4.87
C SER A 117 -0.40 1.53 -4.21
N GLY A 118 0.11 0.34 -4.01
CA GLY A 118 1.35 0.07 -3.27
C GLY A 118 2.53 -0.38 -4.13
N ILE A 119 2.45 -0.28 -5.48
CA ILE A 119 3.40 -0.90 -6.41
C ILE A 119 4.27 0.12 -7.16
N GLY A 120 4.11 1.40 -6.91
CA GLY A 120 4.88 2.45 -7.59
C GLY A 120 4.11 3.12 -8.73
N GLU A 121 4.86 3.69 -9.65
CA GLU A 121 4.34 4.48 -10.76
C GLU A 121 3.77 3.61 -11.88
N ARG A 122 4.27 2.37 -12.06
CA ARG A 122 3.88 1.47 -13.15
C ARG A 122 2.37 1.31 -13.30
N PRO A 123 1.61 0.87 -12.28
CA PRO A 123 0.16 0.71 -12.39
C PRO A 123 -0.63 1.97 -12.01
N ALA A 124 0.02 3.07 -11.62
CA ALA A 124 -0.66 4.20 -10.98
C ALA A 124 -1.81 4.75 -11.84
N ILE A 125 -1.63 4.87 -13.17
CA ILE A 125 -2.68 5.38 -14.07
C ILE A 125 -3.88 4.44 -14.06
N VAL A 126 -3.65 3.14 -14.25
CA VAL A 126 -4.71 2.13 -14.29
C VAL A 126 -5.43 2.08 -12.94
N HIS A 127 -4.70 2.01 -11.84
CA HIS A 127 -5.28 1.89 -10.51
C HIS A 127 -6.13 3.13 -10.14
N LEU A 128 -5.68 4.34 -10.46
CA LEU A 128 -6.46 5.54 -10.13
C LEU A 128 -7.59 5.80 -11.13
N ARG A 129 -7.36 5.57 -12.44
CA ARG A 129 -8.36 5.83 -13.48
C ARG A 129 -9.45 4.76 -13.52
N ASP A 130 -9.05 3.48 -13.57
CA ASP A 130 -9.97 2.38 -13.89
C ASP A 130 -10.59 1.77 -12.61
N PHE A 131 -9.82 1.70 -11.52
CA PHE A 131 -10.31 1.17 -10.24
C PHE A 131 -10.70 2.26 -9.23
N GLY A 132 -10.33 3.52 -9.46
CA GLY A 132 -10.72 4.65 -8.62
C GLY A 132 -9.97 4.73 -7.29
N LEU A 133 -8.71 4.24 -7.23
CA LEU A 133 -7.86 4.42 -6.06
C LEU A 133 -7.48 5.90 -5.91
N THR A 134 -7.23 6.33 -4.67
CA THR A 134 -7.05 7.76 -4.34
C THR A 134 -5.60 8.24 -4.42
N GLY A 135 -4.65 7.32 -4.47
CA GLY A 135 -3.22 7.65 -4.53
C GLY A 135 -2.36 6.42 -4.74
N PHE A 136 -1.05 6.64 -4.76
CA PHE A 136 -0.08 5.55 -4.82
C PHE A 136 1.13 5.82 -3.91
N THR A 137 1.80 4.75 -3.52
CA THR A 137 3.09 4.77 -2.83
C THR A 137 4.16 4.21 -3.74
N SER A 138 5.35 4.80 -3.72
CA SER A 138 6.44 4.41 -4.59
C SER A 138 7.79 4.42 -3.86
N GLY A 139 8.64 3.44 -4.17
CA GLY A 139 10.04 3.50 -3.80
C GLY A 139 10.83 4.49 -4.66
N SER A 140 10.45 4.66 -5.93
CA SER A 140 11.09 5.59 -6.86
C SER A 140 10.96 7.07 -6.43
N VAL A 141 10.01 7.38 -5.55
CA VAL A 141 9.84 8.70 -4.94
C VAL A 141 11.10 9.15 -4.16
N CYS A 142 11.90 8.21 -3.65
CA CYS A 142 13.16 8.54 -2.98
C CYS A 142 14.19 9.14 -3.95
N VAL A 143 14.11 8.78 -5.24
CA VAL A 143 15.02 9.26 -6.29
C VAL A 143 14.47 10.53 -6.96
N ALA A 144 13.19 10.56 -7.31
CA ALA A 144 12.58 11.63 -8.08
C ALA A 144 11.20 12.06 -7.52
N PRO A 145 11.13 12.63 -6.30
CA PRO A 145 9.87 12.94 -5.64
C PRO A 145 8.99 13.93 -6.41
N ARG A 146 9.60 14.89 -7.11
CA ARG A 146 8.86 15.90 -7.90
C ARG A 146 8.06 15.28 -9.04
N GLY A 147 8.63 14.29 -9.73
CA GLY A 147 7.96 13.60 -10.83
C GLY A 147 6.80 12.73 -10.31
N SER A 148 6.99 12.00 -9.21
CA SER A 148 5.91 11.21 -8.60
C SER A 148 4.75 12.10 -8.15
N MET A 149 5.03 13.27 -7.56
CA MET A 149 3.99 14.23 -7.18
C MET A 149 3.33 14.87 -8.39
N GLN A 150 4.08 15.14 -9.47
CA GLN A 150 3.52 15.62 -10.74
C GLN A 150 2.58 14.57 -11.34
N LEU A 151 2.99 13.30 -11.37
CA LEU A 151 2.14 12.19 -11.82
C LEU A 151 0.83 12.16 -11.04
N LEU A 152 0.90 12.18 -9.72
CA LEU A 152 -0.30 12.18 -8.87
C LEU A 152 -1.22 13.38 -9.17
N SER A 153 -0.64 14.56 -9.34
CA SER A 153 -1.40 15.79 -9.67
C SER A 153 -2.13 15.67 -11.00
N LEU A 154 -1.45 15.16 -12.03
CA LEU A 154 -2.03 14.94 -13.36
C LEU A 154 -3.16 13.91 -13.33
N LEU A 155 -2.99 12.82 -12.57
CA LEU A 155 -4.02 11.81 -12.37
C LEU A 155 -5.27 12.37 -11.69
N LYS A 156 -5.10 13.20 -10.65
CA LYS A 156 -6.21 13.90 -9.99
C LYS A 156 -6.94 14.88 -10.92
N GLN A 157 -6.22 15.47 -11.89
CA GLN A 157 -6.78 16.34 -12.92
C GLN A 157 -7.34 15.57 -14.13
N LYS A 158 -7.26 14.24 -14.15
CA LYS A 158 -7.65 13.35 -15.25
C LYS A 158 -6.89 13.61 -16.57
N LYS A 159 -5.70 14.15 -16.49
CA LYS A 159 -4.79 14.42 -17.62
C LYS A 159 -3.92 13.20 -17.92
N TYR A 160 -4.54 12.15 -18.43
CA TYR A 160 -3.92 10.83 -18.53
C TYR A 160 -2.76 10.75 -19.52
N ASP A 161 -2.81 11.48 -20.63
CA ASP A 161 -1.74 11.48 -21.64
C ASP A 161 -0.48 12.18 -21.10
N GLU A 162 -0.67 13.31 -20.40
CA GLU A 162 0.42 14.00 -19.71
C GLU A 162 0.97 13.12 -18.57
N ALA A 163 0.09 12.43 -17.83
CA ALA A 163 0.47 11.49 -16.78
C ALA A 163 1.31 10.34 -17.33
N GLU A 164 0.95 9.77 -18.49
CA GLU A 164 1.71 8.72 -19.15
C GLU A 164 3.13 9.17 -19.53
N THR A 165 3.26 10.40 -20.03
CA THR A 165 4.58 10.99 -20.33
C THR A 165 5.48 11.06 -19.09
N VAL A 166 4.91 11.38 -17.92
CA VAL A 166 5.67 11.40 -16.67
C VAL A 166 5.96 9.97 -16.19
N ARG A 167 4.94 9.08 -16.20
CA ARG A 167 5.07 7.69 -15.77
C ARG A 167 6.16 6.95 -16.53
N ALA A 168 6.23 7.13 -17.86
CA ALA A 168 7.20 6.46 -18.72
C ALA A 168 8.66 6.68 -18.28
N ARG A 169 8.96 7.81 -17.64
CA ARG A 169 10.31 8.11 -17.13
C ARG A 169 10.72 7.23 -15.95
N TYR A 170 9.76 6.67 -15.22
CA TYR A 170 10.02 5.79 -14.07
C TYR A 170 10.19 4.33 -14.46
N ILE A 171 9.68 3.92 -15.63
CA ILE A 171 9.65 2.52 -16.03
C ILE A 171 11.05 1.88 -16.06
N PRO A 172 12.11 2.52 -16.58
CA PRO A 172 13.45 1.93 -16.58
C PRO A 172 13.98 1.65 -15.16
N LEU A 173 13.69 2.54 -14.19
CA LEU A 173 14.07 2.33 -12.80
C LEU A 173 13.27 1.19 -12.17
N GLU A 174 11.97 1.11 -12.46
CA GLU A 174 11.11 0.03 -11.97
C GLU A 174 11.50 -1.32 -12.57
N ASP A 175 11.89 -1.38 -13.86
CA ASP A 175 12.41 -2.59 -14.48
C ASP A 175 13.69 -3.08 -13.80
N CYS A 176 14.62 -2.17 -13.48
CA CYS A 176 15.82 -2.52 -12.71
C CYS A 176 15.46 -3.04 -11.30
N ARG A 177 14.49 -2.41 -10.64
CA ARG A 177 14.03 -2.83 -9.30
C ARG A 177 13.42 -4.23 -9.32
N ASP A 178 12.61 -4.53 -10.32
CA ASP A 178 11.93 -5.81 -10.47
C ASP A 178 12.92 -6.92 -10.89
N GLY A 179 13.88 -6.59 -11.78
CA GLY A 179 14.84 -7.54 -12.32
C GLY A 179 16.05 -7.84 -11.41
N ILE A 180 16.40 -6.93 -10.50
CA ILE A 180 17.60 -7.07 -9.65
C ILE A 180 17.20 -7.20 -8.17
N SER A 181 16.83 -6.09 -7.55
CA SER A 181 16.37 -6.01 -6.16
C SER A 181 15.84 -4.61 -5.87
N PRO A 182 14.62 -4.46 -5.37
CA PRO A 182 14.06 -3.14 -5.07
C PRO A 182 14.91 -2.30 -4.12
N ILE A 183 15.44 -2.93 -3.06
CA ILE A 183 16.22 -2.22 -2.03
C ILE A 183 17.58 -1.80 -2.60
N ARG A 184 18.29 -2.72 -3.25
CA ARG A 184 19.63 -2.45 -3.79
C ARG A 184 19.60 -1.37 -4.86
N VAL A 185 18.69 -1.50 -5.84
CA VAL A 185 18.57 -0.53 -6.94
C VAL A 185 18.23 0.86 -6.43
N LEU A 186 17.30 0.98 -5.46
CA LEU A 186 16.96 2.29 -4.88
C LEU A 186 18.12 2.86 -4.07
N HIS A 187 18.84 2.04 -3.30
CA HIS A 187 20.03 2.49 -2.56
C HIS A 187 21.07 3.06 -3.52
N ASP A 188 21.41 2.33 -4.57
CA ASP A 188 22.41 2.75 -5.54
C ASP A 188 21.96 4.03 -6.28
N ALA A 189 20.68 4.12 -6.64
CA ALA A 189 20.13 5.27 -7.37
C ALA A 189 20.08 6.58 -6.56
N VAL A 190 20.03 6.52 -5.22
CA VAL A 190 20.06 7.73 -4.38
C VAL A 190 21.47 8.14 -3.96
N THR A 191 22.49 7.30 -4.21
CA THR A 191 23.87 7.57 -3.90
C THR A 191 24.69 8.09 -5.10
N LEU A 192 24.12 8.04 -6.31
CA LEU A 192 24.69 8.60 -7.54
C LEU A 192 24.33 10.09 -7.67
#